data_a3a6fff5cb0f6a709b155bb25c8c41da
#
_entry.id   a3a6fff5cb0f6a709b155bb25c8c41da
#
_cell.length_a   1.000
_cell.length_b   1.000
_cell.length_c   1.000
_cell.angle_alpha   90.00
_cell.angle_beta   90.00
_cell.angle_gamma   90.00
#
_symmetry.space_group_name_H-M   'P 1'
#
loop_
_entity.id
_entity.type
_entity.pdbx_description
1 polymer ?
#
loop_
_entity_poly.entity_id
_entity_poly.type
_entity_poly.pdbx_seq_one_letter_code
_entity_poly.pdbx_strand_id
1 'polypeptide(L)'
;MAYPANWIVSGGIVLSFAEYEDFLDTDKRVFEANEGLTETLIEDSATKATNRILAKIRTTAWWQTIFMRLASQNQITQTQTLSTPYVPLPSANNIQERQADFTDLCVYLTLYDYVYPMIADFNNVDSAEVQKIAVFRTKYNELFQELIDDGSWYDFSGDGTITDLERMPTRTNLVRVR
;
A
#
# COMPACT_ATOMS: atom_id res chain seq x y z
N MET A 1 -8.58 -14.73 -10.24
CA MET A 1 -8.22 -14.04 -8.99
C MET A 1 -9.47 -13.46 -8.39
N ALA A 2 -9.71 -13.64 -7.08
CA ALA A 2 -10.78 -12.96 -6.38
C ALA A 2 -10.15 -11.78 -5.61
N TYR A 3 -10.56 -10.56 -5.93
CA TYR A 3 -10.19 -9.37 -5.15
C TYR A 3 -11.06 -9.30 -3.89
N PRO A 4 -10.61 -8.65 -2.80
CA PRO A 4 -11.48 -8.28 -1.69
C PRO A 4 -12.70 -7.52 -2.19
N ALA A 5 -13.84 -7.71 -1.54
CA ALA A 5 -15.11 -7.10 -1.96
C ALA A 5 -15.06 -5.56 -1.85
N ASN A 6 -14.23 -5.05 -0.95
CA ASN A 6 -14.03 -3.63 -0.66
C ASN A 6 -12.92 -2.94 -1.51
N TRP A 7 -12.34 -3.63 -2.49
CA TRP A 7 -11.41 -2.99 -3.41
C TRP A 7 -12.16 -2.46 -4.64
N ILE A 8 -11.87 -1.24 -5.05
CA ILE A 8 -12.45 -0.66 -6.27
C ILE A 8 -11.69 -1.21 -7.47
N VAL A 9 -12.39 -1.99 -8.30
CA VAL A 9 -11.81 -2.64 -9.48
C VAL A 9 -12.58 -2.21 -10.73
N SER A 10 -11.85 -1.83 -11.78
CA SER A 10 -12.43 -1.49 -13.09
C SER A 10 -11.67 -2.19 -14.21
N GLY A 11 -12.39 -2.91 -15.08
CA GLY A 11 -11.76 -3.64 -16.20
C GLY A 11 -10.70 -4.67 -15.79
N GLY A 12 -10.81 -5.24 -14.58
CA GLY A 12 -9.83 -6.17 -14.03
C GLY A 12 -8.56 -5.52 -13.45
N ILE A 13 -8.55 -4.20 -13.32
CA ILE A 13 -7.46 -3.43 -12.72
C ILE A 13 -7.94 -2.87 -11.38
N VAL A 14 -7.17 -3.10 -10.31
CA VAL A 14 -7.42 -2.49 -9.00
C VAL A 14 -7.07 -1.01 -9.08
N LEU A 15 -8.07 -0.16 -8.85
CA LEU A 15 -7.94 1.30 -8.79
C LEU A 15 -7.66 1.79 -7.38
N SER A 16 -8.34 1.19 -6.39
CA SER A 16 -8.19 1.54 -4.98
C SER A 16 -8.21 0.29 -4.10
N PHE A 17 -7.45 0.31 -3.02
CA PHE A 17 -7.45 -0.72 -1.97
C PHE A 17 -8.57 -0.54 -0.94
N ALA A 18 -9.33 0.55 -1.00
CA ALA A 18 -10.41 0.86 -0.07
C ALA A 18 -11.56 1.52 -0.82
N GLU A 19 -12.78 1.25 -0.37
CA GLU A 19 -14.01 1.93 -0.79
C GLU A 19 -14.51 2.88 0.31
N TYR A 20 -15.55 3.64 0.04
CA TYR A 20 -16.04 4.69 0.95
C TYR A 20 -16.43 4.17 2.34
N GLU A 21 -17.01 2.98 2.42
CA GLU A 21 -17.42 2.33 3.66
C GLU A 21 -16.25 2.07 4.62
N ASP A 22 -15.08 1.72 4.12
CA ASP A 22 -13.89 1.47 4.95
C ASP A 22 -13.48 2.73 5.75
N PHE A 23 -13.67 3.90 5.15
CA PHE A 23 -13.41 5.19 5.81
C PHE A 23 -14.46 5.50 6.86
N LEU A 24 -15.74 5.23 6.58
CA LEU A 24 -16.82 5.40 7.54
C LEU A 24 -16.61 4.50 8.77
N ASP A 25 -16.20 3.27 8.58
CA ASP A 25 -15.92 2.34 9.66
C ASP A 25 -14.74 2.79 10.53
N THR A 26 -13.78 3.49 9.94
CA THR A 26 -12.60 4.01 10.68
C THR A 26 -12.90 5.28 11.46
N ASP A 27 -13.61 6.25 10.89
CA ASP A 27 -13.95 7.52 11.56
C ASP A 27 -15.25 8.16 11.04
N LYS A 28 -16.36 7.53 11.33
CA LYS A 28 -17.69 7.97 10.91
C LYS A 28 -18.01 9.43 11.25
N ARG A 29 -17.55 9.91 12.42
CA ARG A 29 -17.86 11.26 12.90
C ARG A 29 -17.32 12.38 12.01
N VAL A 30 -16.17 12.14 11.36
CA VAL A 30 -15.57 13.14 10.46
C VAL A 30 -16.45 13.34 9.25
N PHE A 31 -16.99 12.27 8.69
CA PHE A 31 -17.83 12.31 7.50
C PHE A 31 -19.23 12.86 7.81
N GLU A 32 -19.81 12.51 8.95
CA GLU A 32 -21.09 13.07 9.39
C GLU A 32 -21.03 14.58 9.73
N ALA A 33 -19.88 15.08 10.17
CA ALA A 33 -19.69 16.47 10.54
C ALA A 33 -19.31 17.38 9.35
N ASN A 34 -18.90 16.82 8.20
CA ASN A 34 -18.36 17.57 7.07
C ASN A 34 -19.06 17.20 5.75
N GLU A 35 -20.13 17.90 5.42
CA GLU A 35 -20.92 17.69 4.19
C GLU A 35 -20.08 17.79 2.89
N GLY A 36 -18.91 18.44 2.94
CA GLY A 36 -18.00 18.57 1.79
C GLY A 36 -17.20 17.31 1.47
N LEU A 37 -17.17 16.32 2.37
CA LEU A 37 -16.47 15.04 2.19
C LEU A 37 -17.40 14.05 1.47
N THR A 38 -17.55 14.23 0.15
CA THR A 38 -18.41 13.35 -0.66
C THR A 38 -17.70 12.01 -0.93
N GLU A 39 -18.49 10.96 -1.14
CA GLU A 39 -18.01 9.62 -1.54
C GLU A 39 -17.01 9.70 -2.70
N THR A 40 -17.36 10.36 -3.79
CA THR A 40 -16.48 10.53 -4.96
C THR A 40 -15.14 11.18 -4.61
N LEU A 41 -15.12 12.20 -3.74
CA LEU A 41 -13.89 12.87 -3.31
C LEU A 41 -12.98 11.92 -2.52
N ILE A 42 -13.58 11.08 -1.68
CA ILE A 42 -12.85 10.11 -0.86
C ILE A 42 -12.28 9.00 -1.72
N GLU A 43 -13.06 8.42 -2.63
CA GLU A 43 -12.61 7.36 -3.54
C GLU A 43 -11.51 7.86 -4.51
N ASP A 44 -11.62 9.09 -5.01
CA ASP A 44 -10.55 9.72 -5.79
C ASP A 44 -9.25 9.88 -4.97
N SER A 45 -9.40 10.22 -3.69
CA SER A 45 -8.27 10.34 -2.77
C SER A 45 -7.67 8.97 -2.45
N ALA A 46 -8.50 7.95 -2.26
CA ALA A 46 -8.08 6.56 -2.04
C ALA A 46 -7.33 5.99 -3.27
N THR A 47 -7.79 6.32 -4.47
CA THR A 47 -7.08 5.97 -5.72
C THR A 47 -5.68 6.61 -5.76
N LYS A 48 -5.55 7.88 -5.39
CA LYS A 48 -4.24 8.57 -5.30
C LYS A 48 -3.37 7.94 -4.22
N ALA A 49 -3.94 7.61 -3.06
CA ALA A 49 -3.24 6.93 -1.97
C ALA A 49 -2.72 5.56 -2.40
N THR A 50 -3.53 4.74 -3.08
CA THR A 50 -3.14 3.45 -3.65
C THR A 50 -1.92 3.58 -4.56
N ASN A 51 -1.97 4.50 -5.52
CA ASN A 51 -0.83 4.75 -6.41
C ASN A 51 0.43 5.19 -5.66
N ARG A 52 0.28 6.00 -4.60
CA ARG A 52 1.40 6.45 -3.77
C ARG A 52 2.00 5.31 -2.93
N ILE A 53 1.17 4.39 -2.42
CA ILE A 53 1.62 3.18 -1.73
C ILE A 53 2.46 2.32 -2.67
N LEU A 54 1.96 2.02 -3.87
CA LEU A 54 2.68 1.23 -4.87
C LEU A 54 4.01 1.90 -5.27
N ALA A 55 4.01 3.21 -5.48
CA ALA A 55 5.23 3.96 -5.76
C ALA A 55 6.24 3.91 -4.61
N LYS A 56 5.78 3.97 -3.36
CA LYS A 56 6.64 3.86 -2.17
C LYS A 56 7.21 2.44 -2.03
N ILE A 57 6.41 1.38 -2.27
CA ILE A 57 6.88 -0.02 -2.27
C ILE A 57 8.02 -0.19 -3.29
N ARG A 58 7.88 0.34 -4.50
CA ARG A 58 8.92 0.29 -5.55
C ARG A 58 10.28 0.81 -5.07
N THR A 59 10.30 1.81 -4.19
CA THR A 59 11.55 2.41 -3.68
C THR A 59 12.20 1.61 -2.56
N THR A 60 11.52 0.61 -2.02
CA THR A 60 12.05 -0.19 -0.91
C THR A 60 13.17 -1.12 -1.36
N ALA A 61 14.14 -1.34 -0.47
CA ALA A 61 15.21 -2.31 -0.71
C ALA A 61 14.66 -3.73 -0.88
N TRP A 62 13.57 -4.06 -0.18
CA TRP A 62 12.88 -5.34 -0.29
C TRP A 62 12.44 -5.59 -1.73
N TRP A 63 11.65 -4.69 -2.32
CA TRP A 63 11.14 -4.82 -3.69
C TRP A 63 12.27 -4.95 -4.71
N GLN A 64 13.25 -4.04 -4.64
CA GLN A 64 14.36 -4.00 -5.57
C GLN A 64 15.20 -5.28 -5.51
N THR A 65 15.52 -5.75 -4.30
CA THR A 65 16.36 -6.94 -4.10
C THR A 65 15.68 -8.20 -4.60
N ILE A 66 14.39 -8.41 -4.26
CA ILE A 66 13.67 -9.61 -4.71
C ILE A 66 13.47 -9.58 -6.21
N PHE A 67 13.02 -8.46 -6.77
CA PHE A 67 12.84 -8.32 -8.21
C PHE A 67 14.13 -8.64 -9.00
N MET A 68 15.23 -8.04 -8.59
CA MET A 68 16.53 -8.27 -9.25
C MET A 68 17.01 -9.72 -9.12
N ARG A 69 16.78 -10.36 -7.98
CA ARG A 69 17.12 -11.77 -7.77
C ARG A 69 16.30 -12.69 -8.67
N LEU A 70 14.97 -12.53 -8.71
CA LEU A 70 14.08 -13.33 -9.53
C LEU A 70 14.35 -13.12 -11.03
N ALA A 71 14.63 -11.89 -11.45
CA ALA A 71 15.01 -11.57 -12.81
C ALA A 71 16.35 -12.25 -13.20
N SER A 72 17.34 -12.26 -12.30
CA SER A 72 18.63 -12.94 -12.55
C SER A 72 18.51 -14.47 -12.65
N GLN A 73 17.47 -15.03 -12.04
CA GLN A 73 17.15 -16.47 -12.09
C GLN A 73 16.21 -16.84 -13.23
N ASN A 74 15.85 -15.90 -14.11
CA ASN A 74 14.87 -16.06 -15.19
C ASN A 74 13.47 -16.51 -14.70
N GLN A 75 13.12 -16.21 -13.45
CA GLN A 75 11.80 -16.51 -12.89
C GLN A 75 10.74 -15.49 -13.30
N ILE A 76 11.17 -14.28 -13.64
CA ILE A 76 10.32 -13.20 -14.14
C ILE A 76 10.95 -12.56 -15.37
N THR A 77 10.11 -12.01 -16.25
CA THR A 77 10.59 -11.29 -17.43
C THR A 77 11.07 -9.91 -17.03
N GLN A 78 12.37 -9.65 -17.23
CA GLN A 78 12.95 -8.33 -17.02
C GLN A 78 13.02 -7.57 -18.35
N THR A 79 12.37 -6.40 -18.41
CA THR A 79 12.59 -5.47 -19.52
C THR A 79 13.85 -4.68 -19.23
N GLN A 80 14.97 -5.08 -19.86
CA GLN A 80 16.23 -4.35 -19.75
C GLN A 80 16.35 -3.28 -20.83
N THR A 81 16.63 -2.05 -20.42
CA THR A 81 17.37 -1.10 -21.26
C THR A 81 18.85 -1.21 -20.91
N LEU A 82 19.70 -1.15 -21.92
CA LEU A 82 21.13 -1.53 -21.94
C LEU A 82 22.06 -0.92 -20.87
N SER A 83 21.59 -0.02 -19.99
CA SER A 83 22.46 0.70 -19.04
C SER A 83 21.99 0.71 -17.58
N THR A 84 20.73 0.46 -17.30
CA THR A 84 20.21 0.41 -15.92
C THR A 84 19.05 -0.59 -15.82
N PRO A 85 19.06 -1.51 -14.86
CA PRO A 85 17.92 -2.42 -14.66
C PRO A 85 16.69 -1.58 -14.27
N TYR A 86 15.64 -1.66 -15.10
CA TYR A 86 14.37 -1.02 -14.80
C TYR A 86 13.60 -1.89 -13.81
N VAL A 87 13.36 -1.34 -12.61
CA VAL A 87 12.50 -1.96 -11.61
C VAL A 87 11.07 -1.42 -11.80
N PRO A 88 10.10 -2.24 -12.20
CA PRO A 88 8.74 -1.79 -12.47
C PRO A 88 8.00 -1.39 -11.18
N LEU A 89 6.90 -0.67 -11.35
CA LEU A 89 5.93 -0.48 -10.26
C LEU A 89 5.28 -1.82 -9.91
N PRO A 90 5.03 -2.09 -8.63
CA PRO A 90 4.18 -3.20 -8.22
C PRO A 90 2.80 -3.09 -8.86
N SER A 91 2.24 -4.21 -9.27
CA SER A 91 0.84 -4.29 -9.69
C SER A 91 -0.04 -4.60 -8.49
N ALA A 92 -1.07 -3.80 -8.24
CA ALA A 92 -2.03 -4.08 -7.18
C ALA A 92 -2.71 -5.46 -7.36
N ASN A 93 -2.85 -5.91 -8.61
CA ASN A 93 -3.46 -7.20 -8.94
C ASN A 93 -2.67 -8.41 -8.41
N ASN A 94 -1.36 -8.24 -8.18
CA ASN A 94 -0.47 -9.32 -7.74
C ASN A 94 -0.34 -9.41 -6.21
N ILE A 95 -1.10 -8.61 -5.46
CA ILE A 95 -1.17 -8.72 -4.00
C ILE A 95 -2.13 -9.87 -3.67
N GLN A 96 -1.59 -11.00 -3.20
CA GLN A 96 -2.33 -12.23 -2.95
C GLN A 96 -2.67 -12.44 -1.47
N GLU A 97 -1.77 -12.03 -0.58
CA GLU A 97 -1.93 -12.17 0.86
C GLU A 97 -1.96 -10.80 1.55
N ARG A 98 -2.43 -10.74 2.81
CA ARG A 98 -2.52 -9.52 3.62
C ARG A 98 -3.33 -8.37 2.98
N GLN A 99 -4.31 -8.70 2.16
CA GLN A 99 -5.11 -7.71 1.42
C GLN A 99 -5.84 -6.73 2.33
N ALA A 100 -6.32 -7.19 3.50
CA ALA A 100 -6.95 -6.32 4.50
C ALA A 100 -5.99 -5.25 5.03
N ASP A 101 -4.71 -5.59 5.21
CA ASP A 101 -3.70 -4.64 5.66
C ASP A 101 -3.43 -3.56 4.60
N PHE A 102 -3.57 -3.89 3.31
CA PHE A 102 -3.51 -2.89 2.23
C PHE A 102 -4.70 -1.96 2.22
N THR A 103 -5.89 -2.46 2.59
CA THR A 103 -7.07 -1.62 2.82
C THR A 103 -6.80 -0.63 3.95
N ASP A 104 -6.38 -1.11 5.11
CA ASP A 104 -6.04 -0.26 6.26
C ASP A 104 -4.95 0.77 5.93
N LEU A 105 -3.92 0.33 5.20
CA LEU A 105 -2.83 1.21 4.76
C LEU A 105 -3.35 2.34 3.86
N CYS A 106 -4.25 2.02 2.93
CA CYS A 106 -4.89 2.99 2.04
C CYS A 106 -5.76 3.96 2.84
N VAL A 107 -6.57 3.46 3.79
CA VAL A 107 -7.42 4.27 4.66
C VAL A 107 -6.56 5.24 5.48
N TYR A 108 -5.52 4.76 6.16
CA TYR A 108 -4.65 5.61 6.98
C TYR A 108 -3.95 6.69 6.15
N LEU A 109 -3.41 6.33 4.97
CA LEU A 109 -2.76 7.32 4.09
C LEU A 109 -3.76 8.37 3.59
N THR A 110 -4.93 7.95 3.18
CA THR A 110 -5.98 8.86 2.69
C THR A 110 -6.42 9.81 3.79
N LEU A 111 -6.65 9.31 5.01
CA LEU A 111 -7.09 10.13 6.13
C LEU A 111 -6.02 11.18 6.49
N TYR A 112 -4.76 10.79 6.71
CA TYR A 112 -3.76 11.75 7.20
C TYR A 112 -3.21 12.70 6.13
N ASP A 113 -3.19 12.30 4.85
CA ASP A 113 -2.54 13.07 3.79
C ASP A 113 -3.53 13.86 2.92
N TYR A 114 -4.79 13.39 2.84
CA TYR A 114 -5.82 14.01 1.99
C TYR A 114 -7.01 14.56 2.78
N VAL A 115 -7.64 13.77 3.65
CA VAL A 115 -8.91 14.13 4.28
C VAL A 115 -8.72 15.14 5.42
N TYR A 116 -7.97 14.77 6.46
CA TYR A 116 -7.79 15.67 7.61
C TYR A 116 -7.13 17.00 7.25
N PRO A 117 -6.12 17.09 6.35
CA PRO A 117 -5.57 18.38 5.95
C PRO A 117 -6.55 19.34 5.28
N MET A 118 -7.66 18.83 4.71
CA MET A 118 -8.70 19.68 4.12
C MET A 118 -9.62 20.31 5.16
N ILE A 119 -9.78 19.70 6.33
CA ILE A 119 -10.74 20.11 7.36
C ILE A 119 -10.07 20.63 8.64
N ALA A 120 -8.78 20.38 8.82
CA ALA A 120 -8.04 20.76 10.01
C ALA A 120 -7.82 22.27 10.09
N ASP A 121 -8.06 22.85 11.26
CA ASP A 121 -7.61 24.21 11.58
C ASP A 121 -6.17 24.17 12.12
N PHE A 122 -5.21 24.43 11.24
CA PHE A 122 -3.78 24.46 11.60
C PHE A 122 -3.37 25.65 12.50
N ASN A 123 -4.27 26.63 12.73
CA ASN A 123 -4.01 27.67 13.72
C ASN A 123 -4.25 27.18 15.15
N ASN A 124 -4.99 26.08 15.30
CA ASN A 124 -5.23 25.41 16.57
C ASN A 124 -4.52 24.05 16.62
N VAL A 125 -3.31 24.03 17.16
CA VAL A 125 -2.46 22.83 17.25
C VAL A 125 -3.10 21.71 18.10
N ASP A 126 -4.00 22.09 19.02
CA ASP A 126 -4.71 21.15 19.90
C ASP A 126 -6.02 20.66 19.29
N SER A 127 -6.33 20.99 18.02
CA SER A 127 -7.53 20.49 17.36
C SER A 127 -7.47 18.97 17.21
N ALA A 128 -8.64 18.33 17.34
CA ALA A 128 -8.75 16.87 17.22
C ALA A 128 -8.26 16.36 15.85
N GLU A 129 -8.48 17.13 14.80
CA GLU A 129 -8.09 16.80 13.42
C GLU A 129 -6.57 16.77 13.27
N VAL A 130 -5.86 17.77 13.83
CA VAL A 130 -4.39 17.82 13.82
C VAL A 130 -3.78 16.65 14.58
N GLN A 131 -4.36 16.29 15.73
CA GLN A 131 -3.93 15.11 16.51
C GLN A 131 -4.17 13.82 15.72
N LYS A 132 -5.31 13.67 15.05
CA LYS A 132 -5.63 12.50 14.23
C LYS A 132 -4.68 12.34 13.04
N ILE A 133 -4.22 13.44 12.41
CA ILE A 133 -3.17 13.39 11.37
C ILE A 133 -1.93 12.67 11.90
N ALA A 134 -1.46 13.02 13.10
CA ALA A 134 -0.29 12.40 13.69
C ALA A 134 -0.52 10.91 14.00
N VAL A 135 -1.68 10.56 14.53
CA VAL A 135 -2.06 9.17 14.85
C VAL A 135 -2.11 8.30 13.59
N PHE A 136 -2.84 8.73 12.54
CA PHE A 136 -2.96 7.95 11.31
C PHE A 136 -1.64 7.85 10.55
N ARG A 137 -0.81 8.91 10.59
CA ARG A 137 0.53 8.86 10.04
C ARG A 137 1.42 7.81 10.74
N THR A 138 1.31 7.71 12.07
CA THR A 138 2.05 6.70 12.84
C THR A 138 1.58 5.30 12.47
N LYS A 139 0.26 5.04 12.51
CA LYS A 139 -0.33 3.76 12.09
C LYS A 139 0.08 3.35 10.67
N TYR A 140 0.05 4.30 9.72
CA TYR A 140 0.50 4.06 8.34
C TYR A 140 1.95 3.61 8.29
N ASN A 141 2.85 4.30 9.00
CA ASN A 141 4.27 3.98 8.97
C ASN A 141 4.58 2.63 9.63
N GLU A 142 3.93 2.31 10.74
CA GLU A 142 4.07 1.04 11.45
C GLU A 142 3.58 -0.12 10.57
N LEU A 143 2.38 -0.03 10.02
CA LEU A 143 1.80 -1.05 9.16
C LEU A 143 2.58 -1.23 7.85
N PHE A 144 3.04 -0.10 7.24
CA PHE A 144 3.87 -0.16 6.04
C PHE A 144 5.20 -0.89 6.32
N GLN A 145 5.85 -0.59 7.44
CA GLN A 145 7.09 -1.25 7.80
C GLN A 145 6.88 -2.74 8.08
N GLU A 146 5.80 -3.10 8.76
CA GLU A 146 5.43 -4.49 9.02
C GLU A 146 5.21 -5.28 7.72
N LEU A 147 4.48 -4.71 6.75
CA LEU A 147 4.28 -5.32 5.43
C LEU A 147 5.61 -5.56 4.68
N ILE A 148 6.53 -4.58 4.74
CA ILE A 148 7.83 -4.71 4.07
C ILE A 148 8.73 -5.72 4.80
N ASP A 149 8.69 -5.79 6.12
CA ASP A 149 9.48 -6.74 6.91
C ASP A 149 8.98 -8.19 6.74
N ASP A 150 7.68 -8.38 6.61
CA ASP A 150 7.07 -9.68 6.30
C ASP A 150 7.40 -10.14 4.87
N GLY A 151 7.12 -9.31 3.88
CA GLY A 151 7.50 -9.50 2.48
C GLY A 151 6.93 -10.76 1.78
N SER A 152 5.90 -11.39 2.37
CA SER A 152 5.35 -12.67 1.90
C SER A 152 4.01 -12.55 1.15
N TRP A 153 3.60 -11.36 0.76
CA TRP A 153 2.26 -11.03 0.29
C TRP A 153 2.13 -10.81 -1.21
N TYR A 154 3.25 -10.75 -1.96
CA TYR A 154 3.26 -10.36 -3.36
C TYR A 154 3.69 -11.51 -4.29
N ASP A 155 2.90 -11.75 -5.33
CA ASP A 155 3.20 -12.67 -6.43
C ASP A 155 3.99 -11.92 -7.51
N PHE A 156 5.30 -12.15 -7.57
CA PHE A 156 6.19 -11.52 -8.55
C PHE A 156 6.08 -12.13 -9.93
N SER A 157 5.71 -13.41 -10.02
CA SER A 157 5.58 -14.14 -11.29
C SER A 157 4.26 -13.81 -12.00
N GLY A 158 3.23 -13.42 -11.27
CA GLY A 158 1.88 -13.14 -11.78
C GLY A 158 1.10 -14.40 -12.13
N ASP A 159 1.49 -15.57 -11.61
CA ASP A 159 0.81 -16.84 -11.86
C ASP A 159 -0.36 -17.14 -10.90
N GLY A 160 -0.56 -16.28 -9.91
CA GLY A 160 -1.62 -16.37 -8.90
C GLY A 160 -1.21 -17.14 -7.65
N THR A 161 0.06 -17.50 -7.51
CA THR A 161 0.60 -18.22 -6.35
C THR A 161 1.92 -17.60 -5.90
N ILE A 162 2.12 -17.50 -4.58
CA ILE A 162 3.38 -16.99 -4.03
C ILE A 162 4.27 -18.18 -3.71
N THR A 163 5.37 -18.28 -4.42
CA THR A 163 6.35 -19.37 -4.25
C THR A 163 7.28 -19.10 -3.06
N ASP A 164 7.97 -20.15 -2.56
CA ASP A 164 8.97 -20.00 -1.49
C ASP A 164 10.12 -19.06 -1.86
N LEU A 165 10.45 -18.95 -3.16
CA LEU A 165 11.46 -18.01 -3.64
C LEU A 165 11.00 -16.56 -3.54
N GLU A 166 9.71 -16.30 -3.72
CA GLU A 166 9.10 -14.98 -3.60
C GLU A 166 8.90 -14.56 -2.14
N ARG A 167 8.70 -15.52 -1.23
CA ARG A 167 8.54 -15.30 0.23
C ARG A 167 9.84 -15.07 0.99
N MET A 168 11.00 -15.08 0.33
CA MET A 168 12.26 -14.97 1.05
C MET A 168 12.45 -13.60 1.70
N PRO A 169 12.61 -13.55 3.04
CA PRO A 169 12.85 -12.30 3.75
C PRO A 169 14.18 -11.66 3.32
N THR A 170 14.23 -10.34 3.27
CA THR A 170 15.45 -9.58 2.98
C THR A 170 16.55 -9.74 4.02
N ARG A 171 16.19 -10.19 5.23
CA ARG A 171 17.14 -10.44 6.33
C ARG A 171 17.49 -11.91 6.41
N THR A 172 18.52 -12.33 5.71
CA THR A 172 19.22 -13.57 6.03
C THR A 172 20.10 -13.30 7.27
N ASN A 173 19.67 -13.75 8.41
CA ASN A 173 20.57 -13.91 9.56
C ASN A 173 21.58 -15.01 9.19
N LEU A 174 22.73 -14.62 8.64
CA LEU A 174 23.87 -15.50 8.47
C LEU A 174 24.38 -15.82 9.88
N VAL A 175 23.83 -16.85 10.51
CA VAL A 175 24.42 -17.47 11.69
C VAL A 175 25.72 -18.10 11.22
N ARG A 176 26.83 -17.44 11.52
CA ARG A 176 28.16 -18.00 11.31
C ARG A 176 28.33 -19.15 12.29
N VAL A 177 28.05 -20.37 11.85
CA VAL A 177 28.40 -21.58 12.60
C VAL A 177 29.92 -21.68 12.57
N ARG A 178 30.55 -21.50 13.75
CA ARG A 178 31.97 -21.76 13.96
C ARG A 178 32.17 -23.23 14.24
#